data_3b67de3ee4eb204487544a89eadc1020
#
_entry.id   3b67de3ee4eb204487544a89eadc1020
#
_cell.length_a   1.000
_cell.length_b   1.000
_cell.length_c   1.000
_cell.angle_alpha   90.00
_cell.angle_beta   90.00
_cell.angle_gamma   90.00
#
_symmetry.space_group_name_H-M   'P 1'
#
loop_
_entity.id
_entity.type
_entity.pdbx_description
1 polymer ?
#
loop_
_entity_poly.entity_id
_entity_poly.type
_entity_poly.pdbx_seq_one_letter_code
_entity_poly.pdbx_strand_id
1 'polypeptide(L)' 'MENEEEYIKGKLQNIAKNIDDELPGGFGFALLTFRFNSEPDTSELMYVANADRQDIVKAMKEWIEKTENSFGNDTGKY' A
#
# COMPACT_ATOMS: atom_id res chain seq x y z
N MET A 1 -17.69 4.87 20.68
CA MET A 1 -17.52 5.53 19.38
C MET A 1 -16.27 4.98 18.70
N GLU A 2 -16.43 4.49 17.48
CA GLU A 2 -15.30 3.98 16.74
C GLU A 2 -14.38 5.12 16.36
N ASN A 3 -13.09 4.91 16.46
CA ASN A 3 -12.20 5.91 15.95
C ASN A 3 -12.00 5.67 14.45
N GLU A 4 -11.53 6.70 13.78
CA GLU A 4 -11.36 6.68 12.33
C GLU A 4 -10.38 5.61 11.90
N GLU A 5 -9.34 5.39 12.72
CA GLU A 5 -8.32 4.42 12.39
C GLU A 5 -8.89 3.00 12.29
N GLU A 6 -9.74 2.62 13.23
CA GLU A 6 -10.35 1.30 13.19
C GLU A 6 -11.28 1.14 12.02
N TYR A 7 -12.03 2.20 11.70
CA TYR A 7 -12.92 2.19 10.56
C TYR A 7 -12.14 1.96 9.27
N ILE A 8 -11.04 2.67 9.12
CA ILE A 8 -10.19 2.56 7.93
C ILE A 8 -9.57 1.16 7.83
N LYS A 9 -9.14 0.61 8.96
CA LYS A 9 -8.57 -0.74 8.97
C LYS A 9 -9.56 -1.76 8.44
N GLY A 10 -10.82 -1.65 8.85
CA GLY A 10 -11.86 -2.55 8.37
C GLY A 10 -12.08 -2.41 6.87
N LYS A 11 -12.08 -1.18 6.39
CA LYS A 11 -12.22 -0.93 4.95
C LYS A 11 -11.03 -1.50 4.18
N LEU A 12 -9.83 -1.32 4.70
CA LEU A 12 -8.64 -1.83 4.04
C LEU A 12 -8.66 -3.35 3.92
N GLN A 13 -9.15 -4.04 4.93
CA GLN A 13 -9.24 -5.48 4.87
C GLN A 13 -10.20 -5.93 3.79
N ASN A 14 -11.32 -5.25 3.64
CA ASN A 14 -12.29 -5.57 2.58
C ASN A 14 -11.71 -5.30 1.21
N ILE A 15 -11.03 -4.19 1.05
CA ILE A 15 -10.41 -3.84 -0.22
C ILE A 15 -9.32 -4.86 -0.56
N ALA A 16 -8.52 -5.23 0.43
CA ALA A 16 -7.46 -6.21 0.23
C ALA A 16 -8.01 -7.55 -0.22
N LYS A 17 -9.12 -7.97 0.35
CA LYS A 17 -9.74 -9.21 -0.05
C LYS A 17 -10.18 -9.15 -1.50
N ASN A 18 -10.75 -8.02 -1.91
CA ASN A 18 -11.16 -7.85 -3.30
C ASN A 18 -9.99 -7.89 -4.25
N ILE A 19 -8.88 -7.26 -3.87
CA ILE A 19 -7.67 -7.29 -4.68
C ILE A 19 -7.17 -8.72 -4.82
N ASP A 20 -7.12 -9.43 -3.73
CA ASP A 20 -6.63 -10.79 -3.73
C ASP A 20 -7.49 -11.70 -4.60
N ASP A 21 -8.80 -11.48 -4.59
CA ASP A 21 -9.72 -12.25 -5.42
C ASP A 21 -9.54 -11.94 -6.90
N GLU A 22 -9.14 -10.73 -7.23
CA GLU A 22 -8.98 -10.32 -8.62
C GLU A 22 -7.64 -10.73 -9.21
N LEU A 23 -6.63 -10.89 -8.38
CA LEU A 23 -5.31 -11.25 -8.87
C LEU A 23 -5.20 -12.75 -9.12
N PRO A 24 -4.48 -13.14 -10.17
CA PRO A 24 -4.21 -14.57 -10.39
C PRO A 24 -3.41 -15.15 -9.23
N GLY A 25 -3.50 -16.46 -9.07
CA GLY A 25 -2.70 -17.13 -8.05
C GLY A 25 -1.22 -16.91 -8.29
N GLY A 26 -0.47 -16.82 -7.22
CA GLY A 26 0.97 -16.61 -7.31
C GLY A 26 1.40 -15.15 -7.29
N PHE A 27 0.44 -14.23 -7.22
CA PHE A 27 0.77 -12.81 -7.15
C PHE A 27 0.62 -12.29 -5.74
N GLY A 28 1.63 -11.53 -5.30
CA GLY A 28 1.55 -10.81 -4.04
C GLY A 28 1.18 -9.37 -4.28
N PHE A 29 0.63 -8.73 -3.26
CA PHE A 29 0.32 -7.31 -3.37
C PHE A 29 0.46 -6.64 -2.01
N ALA A 30 0.59 -5.34 -2.05
CA ALA A 30 0.56 -4.52 -0.86
C ALA A 30 -0.28 -3.28 -1.15
N LEU A 31 -1.20 -2.99 -0.26
CA LEU A 31 -2.02 -1.78 -0.35
C LEU A 31 -1.55 -0.82 0.73
N LEU A 32 -1.09 0.33 0.31
CA LEU A 32 -0.54 1.33 1.19
C LEU A 32 -1.45 2.55 1.16
N THR A 33 -1.86 3.02 2.31
CA THR A 33 -2.70 4.20 2.40
C THR A 33 -2.08 5.22 3.34
N PHE A 34 -2.38 6.46 3.06
CA PHE A 34 -1.90 7.56 3.87
C PHE A 34 -2.86 8.73 3.72
N ARG A 35 -2.82 9.62 4.67
CA ARG A 35 -3.72 10.78 4.64
C ARG A 35 -3.02 11.91 3.89
N PHE A 36 -3.73 12.51 2.95
CA PHE A 36 -3.20 13.67 2.23
C PHE A 36 -2.95 14.81 3.19
N ASN A 37 -1.92 15.58 2.91
CA ASN A 37 -1.60 16.81 3.63
C ASN A 37 -1.24 16.58 5.10
N SER A 38 -0.86 15.36 5.46
CA SER A 38 -0.39 15.12 6.81
C SER A 38 1.10 15.40 6.89
N GLU A 39 1.55 15.77 8.11
CA GLU A 39 2.96 15.98 8.35
C GLU A 39 3.70 14.65 8.22
N PRO A 40 4.94 14.66 7.71
CA PRO A 40 5.67 13.41 7.55
C PRO A 40 5.80 12.58 8.82
N ASP A 41 5.96 13.24 9.96
CA ASP A 41 6.14 12.53 11.22
C ASP A 41 4.83 12.12 11.86
N THR A 42 3.72 12.63 11.36
CA THR A 42 2.42 12.34 11.94
C THR A 42 1.50 11.63 10.95
N SER A 43 2.02 11.27 9.80
CA SER A 43 1.20 10.62 8.79
C SER A 43 0.69 9.28 9.31
N GLU A 44 -0.57 9.01 9.05
CA GLU A 44 -1.18 7.76 9.43
C GLU A 44 -1.01 6.77 8.30
N LEU A 45 0.17 6.18 8.25
CA LEU A 45 0.50 5.22 7.21
C LEU A 45 -0.01 3.85 7.61
N MET A 46 -0.84 3.27 6.76
CA MET A 46 -1.35 1.93 6.99
C MET A 46 -1.09 1.09 5.77
N TYR A 47 -0.84 -0.19 5.98
CA TYR A 47 -0.73 -1.07 4.84
C TYR A 47 -1.31 -2.44 5.16
N VAL A 48 -1.71 -3.13 4.12
CA VAL A 48 -2.18 -4.49 4.21
C VAL A 48 -1.63 -5.24 3.00
N ALA A 49 -1.21 -6.47 3.21
CA ALA A 49 -0.58 -7.25 2.17
C ALA A 49 -0.92 -8.71 2.33
N ASN A 50 -0.72 -9.46 1.26
CA ASN A 50 -0.95 -10.92 1.30
C ASN A 50 0.35 -11.71 1.27
N ALA A 51 1.47 -11.08 1.61
CA ALA A 51 2.78 -11.72 1.60
C ALA A 51 3.53 -11.36 2.86
N ASP A 52 4.66 -12.04 3.07
CA ASP A 52 5.49 -11.77 4.24
C ASP A 52 6.03 -10.36 4.21
N ARG A 53 6.19 -9.79 5.39
CA ARG A 53 6.69 -8.42 5.50
C ARG A 53 8.02 -8.24 4.79
N GLN A 54 8.93 -9.19 4.93
CA GLN A 54 10.24 -9.09 4.30
C GLN A 54 10.13 -9.01 2.79
N ASP A 55 9.26 -9.81 2.21
CA ASP A 55 9.05 -9.79 0.77
C ASP A 55 8.46 -8.48 0.31
N ILE A 56 7.51 -7.94 1.09
CA ILE A 56 6.89 -6.68 0.76
C ILE A 56 7.89 -5.54 0.85
N VAL A 57 8.72 -5.53 1.89
CA VAL A 57 9.73 -4.49 2.03
C VAL A 57 10.70 -4.53 0.86
N LYS A 58 11.10 -5.73 0.46
CA LYS A 58 11.99 -5.88 -0.68
C LYS A 58 11.36 -5.34 -1.97
N ALA A 59 10.11 -5.69 -2.19
CA ALA A 59 9.40 -5.22 -3.38
C ALA A 59 9.25 -3.70 -3.37
N MET A 60 8.95 -3.13 -2.22
CA MET A 60 8.83 -1.69 -2.10
C MET A 60 10.15 -0.99 -2.36
N LYS A 61 11.23 -1.54 -1.87
CA LYS A 61 12.56 -0.96 -2.11
C LYS A 61 12.89 -0.99 -3.59
N GLU A 62 12.58 -2.09 -4.25
CA GLU A 62 12.81 -2.20 -5.69
C GLU A 62 11.97 -1.17 -6.45
N TRP A 63 10.72 -1.02 -6.05
CA TRP A 63 9.85 -0.06 -6.71
C TRP A 63 10.36 1.37 -6.52
N ILE A 64 10.78 1.69 -5.31
CA ILE A 64 11.30 3.02 -5.02
C ILE A 64 12.53 3.30 -5.87
N GLU A 65 13.45 2.34 -5.94
CA GLU A 65 14.65 2.50 -6.72
C GLU A 65 14.35 2.72 -8.20
N LYS A 66 13.46 1.92 -8.75
CA LYS A 66 13.08 2.06 -10.15
C LYS A 66 12.39 3.39 -10.40
N THR A 67 11.53 3.80 -9.49
CA THR A 67 10.79 5.03 -9.65
C THR A 67 11.73 6.24 -9.59
N GLU A 68 12.68 6.22 -8.69
CA GLU A 68 13.65 7.30 -8.58
C GLU A 68 14.54 7.39 -9.81
N ASN A 69 14.92 6.25 -10.36
CA ASN A 69 15.75 6.22 -11.55
C ASN A 69 14.98 6.60 -12.81
N SER A 70 13.68 6.45 -12.79
CA SER A 70 12.82 6.79 -13.92
C SER A 70 12.06 8.08 -13.67
N PHE A 71 12.60 8.93 -12.84
CA PHE A 71 11.94 10.16 -12.46
C PHE A 71 11.57 10.98 -13.68
N GLY A 72 10.32 11.38 -13.74
CA GLY A 72 9.83 12.17 -14.86
C GLY A 72 9.10 11.35 -15.91
N ASN A 73 9.29 10.05 -15.92
CA ASN A 73 8.62 9.17 -16.88
C ASN A 73 7.38 8.51 -16.30
N ASP A 74 7.26 8.50 -15.00
CA ASP A 74 6.15 7.86 -14.33
C ASP A 74 5.05 8.87 -14.07
N THR A 75 3.84 8.54 -14.48
CA THR A 75 2.71 9.43 -14.27
C THR A 75 2.23 9.40 -12.84
N GLY A 76 2.51 8.35 -12.13
CA GLY A 76 2.08 8.21 -10.76
C GLY A 76 0.61 7.90 -10.57
N LYS A 77 -0.12 7.75 -11.66
CA LYS A 77 -1.53 7.41 -11.58
C LYS A 77 -1.82 6.18 -12.42
N TYR A 78 -2.75 5.38 -11.93
CA TYR A 78 -3.19 4.17 -12.63
C TYR A 78 -4.04 4.49 -13.82
#